data_5f79adcb18d18402042a99cba302a142
#
_entry.id   5f79adcb18d18402042a99cba302a142
#
_cell.length_a   1.000
_cell.length_b   1.000
_cell.length_c   1.000
_cell.angle_alpha   90.00
_cell.angle_beta   90.00
_cell.angle_gamma   90.00
#
_symmetry.space_group_name_H-M   'P 1'
#
loop_
_entity.id
_entity.type
_entity.pdbx_description
1 polymer ?
#
loop_
_entity_poly.entity_id
_entity_poly.type
_entity_poly.pdbx_seq_one_letter_code
_entity_poly.pdbx_strand_id
1 'polypeptide(L)'
;MCIRDRQELERVFDICHGCRRCVSLCNAFPTLFDLIDESETMEVDGVDKADYNKVVEQCYLCDMCYMSKCPYVPPHEWNLDFPHLMLRAKANQFKKQGTSVRNKLLSNTNNVPKLASLPVVDKTVNVLTGNTTFRRILEKFGGVHQDAVIPKYHSNTMRRRLAKEKNIIQAQPLAGTTGKVALYATCYGNYNSPDIGVDCFKVFQPVSYTHLRAHETSL
;
A
#
# COMPACT_ATOMS: atom_id res chain seq x y z
N MET A 1 -19.63 4.54 -12.69
CA MET A 1 -19.93 5.09 -11.36
C MET A 1 -21.43 5.10 -11.20
N CYS A 2 -21.95 4.70 -10.06
CA CYS A 2 -23.38 4.84 -9.74
C CYS A 2 -23.71 6.34 -9.66
N ILE A 3 -24.94 6.75 -10.01
CA ILE A 3 -25.37 8.16 -9.92
C ILE A 3 -25.15 8.69 -8.50
N ARG A 4 -25.47 7.88 -7.50
CA ARG A 4 -25.30 8.21 -6.08
C ARG A 4 -23.81 8.44 -5.70
N ASP A 5 -22.86 7.64 -6.21
CA ASP A 5 -21.44 7.84 -5.95
C ASP A 5 -20.91 9.13 -6.59
N ARG A 6 -21.47 9.53 -7.72
CA ARG A 6 -21.07 10.76 -8.41
C ARG A 6 -21.54 12.00 -7.66
N GLN A 7 -22.79 12.00 -7.21
CA GLN A 7 -23.34 13.06 -6.38
C GLN A 7 -22.57 13.22 -5.06
N GLU A 8 -22.16 12.08 -4.48
CA GLU A 8 -21.37 12.10 -3.26
C GLU A 8 -19.94 12.64 -3.50
N LEU A 9 -19.34 12.38 -4.67
CA LEU A 9 -18.06 12.99 -5.04
C LEU A 9 -18.20 14.52 -5.17
N GLU A 10 -19.24 15.00 -5.84
CA GLU A 10 -19.51 16.45 -5.98
C GLU A 10 -19.65 17.08 -4.59
N ARG A 11 -20.49 16.53 -3.73
CA ARG A 11 -20.72 17.03 -2.36
C ARG A 11 -19.43 17.09 -1.54
N VAL A 12 -18.63 16.03 -1.58
CA VAL A 12 -17.41 15.95 -0.80
C VAL A 12 -16.33 16.88 -1.37
N PHE A 13 -16.22 17.00 -2.68
CA PHE A 13 -15.28 17.89 -3.34
C PHE A 13 -15.59 19.37 -3.06
N ASP A 14 -16.86 19.73 -3.03
CA ASP A 14 -17.33 21.05 -2.66
C ASP A 14 -16.94 21.41 -1.21
N ILE A 15 -17.20 20.54 -0.26
CA ILE A 15 -16.78 20.73 1.13
C ILE A 15 -15.24 20.83 1.25
N CYS A 16 -14.51 20.00 0.53
CA CYS A 16 -13.04 20.01 0.55
C CYS A 16 -12.50 21.29 -0.07
N HIS A 17 -13.11 21.79 -1.16
CA HIS A 17 -12.76 23.04 -1.81
C HIS A 17 -12.95 24.23 -0.86
N GLY A 18 -14.09 24.34 -0.21
CA GLY A 18 -14.35 25.40 0.76
C GLY A 18 -13.44 25.38 1.99
N CYS A 19 -12.93 24.20 2.37
CA CYS A 19 -12.10 24.02 3.56
C CYS A 19 -10.58 24.10 3.30
N ARG A 20 -10.07 23.50 2.23
CA ARG A 20 -8.67 23.43 1.76
C ARG A 20 -7.59 23.01 2.81
N ARG A 21 -7.96 22.54 4.01
CA ARG A 21 -7.01 22.21 5.09
C ARG A 21 -6.04 21.09 4.74
N CYS A 22 -6.40 20.23 3.79
CA CYS A 22 -5.63 19.04 3.43
C CYS A 22 -4.69 19.24 2.25
N VAL A 23 -4.51 20.46 1.74
CA VAL A 23 -3.69 20.77 0.56
C VAL A 23 -2.28 20.21 0.63
N SER A 24 -1.67 20.17 1.81
CA SER A 24 -0.29 19.68 2.02
C SER A 24 -0.16 18.20 2.35
N LEU A 25 -1.26 17.44 2.44
CA LEU A 25 -1.21 16.05 2.86
C LEU A 25 -0.79 15.08 1.76
N CYS A 26 -1.32 15.25 0.56
CA CYS A 26 -1.03 14.38 -0.59
C CYS A 26 -1.42 15.08 -1.89
N ASN A 27 -1.09 14.46 -3.03
CA ASN A 27 -1.35 15.04 -4.36
C ASN A 27 -2.85 15.11 -4.73
N ALA A 28 -3.72 14.35 -4.08
CA ALA A 28 -5.15 14.35 -4.42
C ALA A 28 -5.81 15.72 -4.18
N PHE A 29 -5.42 16.43 -3.11
CA PHE A 29 -6.02 17.72 -2.78
C PHE A 29 -5.54 18.86 -3.67
N PRO A 30 -4.23 19.07 -3.93
CA PRO A 30 -3.79 20.01 -4.94
C PRO A 30 -4.45 19.75 -6.30
N THR A 31 -4.47 18.50 -6.77
CA THR A 31 -5.12 18.14 -8.03
C THR A 31 -6.61 18.53 -8.04
N LEU A 32 -7.32 18.33 -6.93
CA LEU A 32 -8.72 18.76 -6.81
C LEU A 32 -8.85 20.29 -6.90
N PHE A 33 -8.02 21.01 -6.17
CA PHE A 33 -8.12 22.46 -6.08
C PHE A 33 -7.69 23.14 -7.38
N ASP A 34 -6.65 22.62 -8.04
CA ASP A 34 -6.21 23.11 -9.35
C ASP A 34 -7.31 22.93 -10.41
N LEU A 35 -7.97 21.75 -10.45
CA LEU A 35 -9.10 21.50 -11.36
C LEU A 35 -10.26 22.45 -11.13
N ILE A 36 -10.54 22.83 -9.88
CA ILE A 36 -11.62 23.77 -9.55
C ILE A 36 -11.19 25.19 -9.87
N ASP A 37 -9.99 25.60 -9.44
CA ASP A 37 -9.48 26.96 -9.64
C ASP A 37 -9.26 27.29 -11.14
N GLU A 38 -9.02 26.28 -11.99
CA GLU A 38 -8.90 26.40 -13.45
C GLU A 38 -10.25 26.29 -14.18
N SER A 39 -11.34 25.94 -13.49
CA SER A 39 -12.68 25.85 -14.10
C SER A 39 -13.30 27.23 -14.38
N GLU A 40 -14.23 27.29 -15.32
CA GLU A 40 -14.89 28.57 -15.69
C GLU A 40 -15.62 29.23 -14.52
N THR A 41 -16.23 28.43 -13.65
CA THR A 41 -17.01 28.91 -12.50
C THR A 41 -16.20 29.10 -11.25
N MET A 42 -14.94 28.57 -11.20
CA MET A 42 -14.12 28.43 -10.00
C MET A 42 -14.82 27.62 -8.89
N GLU A 43 -15.76 26.75 -9.26
CA GLU A 43 -16.56 25.91 -8.39
C GLU A 43 -16.57 24.47 -8.92
N VAL A 44 -17.02 23.52 -8.09
CA VAL A 44 -17.03 22.09 -8.44
C VAL A 44 -17.94 21.78 -9.63
N ASP A 45 -18.97 22.56 -9.85
CA ASP A 45 -19.92 22.41 -10.96
C ASP A 45 -19.27 22.72 -12.33
N GLY A 46 -18.25 23.58 -12.37
CA GLY A 46 -17.48 23.91 -13.56
C GLY A 46 -16.47 22.84 -13.96
N VAL A 47 -16.20 21.86 -13.12
CA VAL A 47 -15.24 20.78 -13.41
C VAL A 47 -15.90 19.65 -14.19
N ASP A 48 -15.28 19.22 -15.31
CA ASP A 48 -15.77 18.04 -16.02
C ASP A 48 -15.75 16.81 -15.10
N LYS A 49 -16.88 16.13 -15.04
CA LYS A 49 -17.04 14.91 -14.20
C LYS A 49 -16.12 13.76 -14.60
N ALA A 50 -15.58 13.77 -15.82
CA ALA A 50 -14.55 12.83 -16.24
C ALA A 50 -13.22 13.10 -15.51
N ASP A 51 -12.92 14.35 -15.18
CA ASP A 51 -11.68 14.77 -14.53
C ASP A 51 -11.64 14.44 -13.05
N TYR A 52 -12.77 14.12 -12.40
CA TYR A 52 -12.78 13.59 -11.05
C TYR A 52 -11.90 12.34 -10.88
N ASN A 53 -11.74 11.58 -11.96
CA ASN A 53 -10.85 10.42 -11.93
C ASN A 53 -9.38 10.81 -11.69
N LYS A 54 -8.95 11.99 -12.12
CA LYS A 54 -7.59 12.49 -11.86
C LYS A 54 -7.33 12.62 -10.35
N VAL A 55 -8.30 13.13 -9.61
CA VAL A 55 -8.25 13.25 -8.14
C VAL A 55 -8.26 11.87 -7.49
N VAL A 56 -9.14 10.98 -7.96
CA VAL A 56 -9.27 9.61 -7.45
C VAL A 56 -7.96 8.84 -7.61
N GLU A 57 -7.28 8.98 -8.74
CA GLU A 57 -5.99 8.32 -9.02
C GLU A 57 -4.88 8.76 -8.06
N GLN A 58 -4.86 10.04 -7.67
CA GLN A 58 -3.84 10.58 -6.77
C GLN A 58 -4.04 10.19 -5.30
N CYS A 59 -5.17 9.59 -4.92
CA CYS A 59 -5.42 9.16 -3.56
C CYS A 59 -4.74 7.83 -3.26
N TYR A 60 -3.87 7.79 -2.24
CA TYR A 60 -3.14 6.60 -1.78
C TYR A 60 -3.90 5.75 -0.76
N LEU A 61 -5.12 6.13 -0.38
CA LEU A 61 -5.96 5.43 0.62
C LEU A 61 -5.24 5.27 1.98
N CYS A 62 -4.48 6.28 2.39
CA CYS A 62 -3.68 6.26 3.62
C CYS A 62 -4.43 6.75 4.86
N ASP A 63 -5.67 7.20 4.73
CA ASP A 63 -6.56 7.71 5.77
C ASP A 63 -6.06 8.94 6.56
N MET A 64 -4.90 9.50 6.24
CA MET A 64 -4.32 10.64 6.96
C MET A 64 -5.24 11.86 7.00
N CYS A 65 -5.98 12.14 5.91
CA CYS A 65 -6.95 13.23 5.89
C CYS A 65 -8.10 12.98 6.88
N TYR A 66 -8.59 11.75 6.97
CA TYR A 66 -9.65 11.36 7.87
C TYR A 66 -9.20 11.39 9.34
N MET A 67 -8.07 10.74 9.62
CA MET A 67 -7.59 10.52 11.00
C MET A 67 -7.03 11.78 11.67
N SER A 68 -6.43 12.69 10.90
CA SER A 68 -5.62 13.76 11.52
C SER A 68 -6.04 15.18 11.16
N LYS A 69 -6.78 15.39 10.07
CA LYS A 69 -7.00 16.74 9.55
C LYS A 69 -8.45 17.16 9.38
N CYS A 70 -9.33 16.26 8.99
CA CYS A 70 -10.70 16.60 8.64
C CYS A 70 -11.55 16.88 9.89
N PRO A 71 -12.14 18.08 10.03
CA PRO A 71 -13.04 18.37 11.16
C PRO A 71 -14.47 17.85 10.90
N TYR A 72 -14.76 17.38 9.69
CA TYR A 72 -16.09 17.02 9.22
C TYR A 72 -16.35 15.51 9.21
N VAL A 73 -15.42 14.72 9.77
CA VAL A 73 -15.62 13.28 9.98
C VAL A 73 -16.66 13.02 11.09
N PRO A 74 -17.26 11.83 11.14
CA PRO A 74 -18.16 11.49 12.25
C PRO A 74 -17.55 11.81 13.62
N PRO A 75 -18.30 12.36 14.57
CA PRO A 75 -19.77 12.54 14.59
C PRO A 75 -20.31 13.83 13.96
N HIS A 76 -19.53 14.54 13.15
CA HIS A 76 -19.99 15.75 12.49
C HIS A 76 -21.18 15.45 11.55
N GLU A 77 -22.16 16.35 11.47
CA GLU A 77 -23.40 16.17 10.69
C GLU A 77 -23.13 15.88 9.20
N TRP A 78 -22.05 16.43 8.63
CA TRP A 78 -21.68 16.21 7.24
C TRP A 78 -21.12 14.81 6.99
N ASN A 79 -20.75 14.08 8.03
CA ASN A 79 -20.33 12.67 7.96
C ASN A 79 -19.38 12.39 6.78
N LEU A 80 -18.31 13.17 6.68
CA LEU A 80 -17.40 13.16 5.54
C LEU A 80 -16.38 12.04 5.66
N ASP A 81 -16.33 11.18 4.65
CA ASP A 81 -15.36 10.08 4.55
C ASP A 81 -14.72 10.06 3.17
N PHE A 82 -13.70 10.91 2.98
CA PHE A 82 -12.99 11.03 1.73
C PHE A 82 -12.27 9.72 1.32
N PRO A 83 -11.52 9.02 2.20
CA PRO A 83 -10.80 7.81 1.81
C PRO A 83 -11.71 6.68 1.33
N HIS A 84 -12.82 6.41 2.02
CA HIS A 84 -13.77 5.38 1.60
C HIS A 84 -14.50 5.76 0.30
N LEU A 85 -14.76 7.04 0.09
CA LEU A 85 -15.31 7.51 -1.17
C LEU A 85 -14.35 7.27 -2.33
N MET A 86 -13.06 7.57 -2.14
CA MET A 86 -12.00 7.28 -3.13
C MET A 86 -11.86 5.78 -3.38
N LEU A 87 -11.94 4.95 -2.34
CA LEU A 87 -11.91 3.50 -2.47
C LEU A 87 -13.08 2.98 -3.33
N ARG A 88 -14.30 3.47 -3.09
CA ARG A 88 -15.47 3.11 -3.90
C ARG A 88 -15.31 3.55 -5.37
N ALA A 89 -14.78 4.75 -5.59
CA ALA A 89 -14.52 5.26 -6.93
C ALA A 89 -13.48 4.41 -7.66
N LYS A 90 -12.36 4.06 -7.02
CA LYS A 90 -11.34 3.14 -7.56
C LYS A 90 -11.91 1.74 -7.85
N ALA A 91 -12.74 1.20 -6.96
CA ALA A 91 -13.38 -0.10 -7.17
C ALA A 91 -14.32 -0.09 -8.38
N ASN A 92 -15.07 0.99 -8.58
CA ASN A 92 -15.92 1.17 -9.77
C ASN A 92 -15.10 1.29 -11.06
N GLN A 93 -14.00 2.03 -11.03
CA GLN A 93 -13.04 2.13 -12.15
C GLN A 93 -12.48 0.74 -12.50
N PHE A 94 -12.01 0.00 -11.50
CA PHE A 94 -11.49 -1.35 -11.68
C PHE A 94 -12.53 -2.31 -12.29
N LYS A 95 -13.78 -2.26 -11.83
CA LYS A 95 -14.88 -3.08 -12.40
C LYS A 95 -15.15 -2.78 -13.86
N LYS A 96 -15.00 -1.52 -14.29
CA LYS A 96 -15.29 -1.09 -15.67
C LYS A 96 -14.16 -1.35 -16.64
N GLN A 97 -12.93 -1.05 -16.23
CA GLN A 97 -11.75 -1.00 -17.12
C GLN A 97 -10.75 -2.13 -16.82
N GLY A 98 -10.92 -2.82 -15.65
CA GLY A 98 -9.91 -3.74 -15.17
C GLY A 98 -8.62 -3.03 -14.77
N THR A 99 -7.50 -3.70 -14.92
CA THR A 99 -6.18 -3.11 -14.66
C THR A 99 -5.19 -3.54 -15.73
N SER A 100 -4.19 -2.70 -15.98
CA SER A 100 -3.15 -2.96 -16.97
C SER A 100 -2.29 -4.19 -16.58
N VAL A 101 -1.69 -4.85 -17.56
CA VAL A 101 -0.75 -5.97 -17.35
C VAL A 101 0.40 -5.54 -16.43
N ARG A 102 0.92 -4.31 -16.62
CA ARG A 102 1.93 -3.71 -15.74
C ARG A 102 1.48 -3.69 -14.28
N ASN A 103 0.29 -3.18 -14.01
CA ASN A 103 -0.23 -3.08 -12.65
C ASN A 103 -0.49 -4.47 -12.05
N LYS A 104 -0.96 -5.44 -12.85
CA LYS A 104 -1.10 -6.84 -12.42
C LYS A 104 0.23 -7.44 -12.01
N LEU A 105 1.30 -7.16 -12.76
CA LEU A 105 2.64 -7.66 -12.45
C LEU A 105 3.18 -7.01 -11.17
N LEU A 106 3.10 -5.68 -11.06
CA LEU A 106 3.62 -4.93 -9.91
C LEU A 106 2.85 -5.21 -8.62
N SER A 107 1.53 -5.45 -8.70
CA SER A 107 0.69 -5.78 -7.56
C SER A 107 0.78 -7.25 -7.12
N ASN A 108 1.40 -8.13 -7.93
CA ASN A 108 1.57 -9.53 -7.58
C ASN A 108 2.71 -9.75 -6.60
N THR A 109 2.54 -9.22 -5.40
CA THR A 109 3.55 -9.17 -4.32
C THR A 109 3.87 -10.53 -3.70
N ASN A 110 3.19 -11.59 -4.09
CA ASN A 110 3.48 -12.96 -3.63
C ASN A 110 4.26 -13.76 -4.68
N ASN A 111 3.76 -13.86 -5.91
CA ASN A 111 4.35 -14.76 -6.91
C ASN A 111 5.63 -14.18 -7.51
N VAL A 112 5.67 -12.87 -7.77
CA VAL A 112 6.89 -12.22 -8.30
C VAL A 112 8.06 -12.35 -7.32
N PRO A 113 7.94 -11.99 -6.03
CA PRO A 113 9.02 -12.20 -5.06
C PRO A 113 9.35 -13.68 -4.84
N LYS A 114 8.36 -14.58 -4.87
CA LYS A 114 8.59 -16.03 -4.75
C LYS A 114 9.52 -16.55 -5.87
N LEU A 115 9.29 -16.12 -7.11
CA LEU A 115 10.16 -16.45 -8.25
C LEU A 115 11.51 -15.76 -8.16
N ALA A 116 11.52 -14.46 -7.84
CA ALA A 116 12.75 -13.68 -7.71
C ALA A 116 13.66 -14.15 -6.55
N SER A 117 13.10 -14.85 -5.56
CA SER A 117 13.83 -15.41 -4.41
C SER A 117 14.21 -16.89 -4.58
N LEU A 118 14.17 -17.43 -5.79
CA LEU A 118 14.76 -18.74 -6.06
C LEU A 118 16.29 -18.66 -6.02
N PRO A 119 16.98 -19.74 -5.59
CA PRO A 119 18.45 -19.79 -5.62
C PRO A 119 18.99 -19.48 -7.02
N VAL A 120 20.03 -18.66 -7.12
CA VAL A 120 20.64 -18.13 -8.35
C VAL A 120 19.81 -16.99 -8.98
N VAL A 121 18.48 -17.09 -9.04
CA VAL A 121 17.60 -16.04 -9.60
C VAL A 121 17.70 -14.76 -8.76
N ASP A 122 17.75 -14.86 -7.46
CA ASP A 122 17.88 -13.72 -6.55
C ASP A 122 19.13 -12.88 -6.85
N LYS A 123 20.28 -13.53 -7.08
CA LYS A 123 21.53 -12.85 -7.43
C LYS A 123 21.43 -12.18 -8.80
N THR A 124 20.88 -12.88 -9.79
CA THR A 124 20.69 -12.33 -11.14
C THR A 124 19.77 -11.14 -11.15
N VAL A 125 18.61 -11.23 -10.51
CA VAL A 125 17.66 -10.12 -10.40
C VAL A 125 18.27 -8.93 -9.68
N ASN A 126 18.99 -9.16 -8.58
CA ASN A 126 19.64 -8.10 -7.81
C ASN A 126 20.76 -7.39 -8.60
N VAL A 127 21.51 -8.10 -9.43
CA VAL A 127 22.53 -7.52 -10.33
C VAL A 127 21.85 -6.71 -11.44
N LEU A 128 20.82 -7.25 -12.07
CA LEU A 128 20.08 -6.56 -13.13
C LEU A 128 19.41 -5.28 -12.61
N THR A 129 18.73 -5.35 -11.47
CA THR A 129 18.07 -4.17 -10.86
C THR A 129 19.06 -3.13 -10.32
N GLY A 130 20.31 -3.49 -10.12
CA GLY A 130 21.41 -2.57 -9.81
C GLY A 130 22.07 -1.93 -11.04
N ASN A 131 21.82 -2.45 -12.25
CA ASN A 131 22.44 -1.97 -13.48
C ASN A 131 21.67 -0.78 -14.08
N THR A 132 22.36 0.34 -14.32
CA THR A 132 21.76 1.59 -14.84
C THR A 132 21.08 1.42 -16.20
N THR A 133 21.67 0.65 -17.11
CA THR A 133 21.11 0.40 -18.44
C THR A 133 19.81 -0.39 -18.34
N PHE A 134 19.80 -1.44 -17.53
CA PHE A 134 18.58 -2.21 -17.27
C PHE A 134 17.49 -1.36 -16.61
N ARG A 135 17.87 -0.45 -15.71
CA ARG A 135 16.94 0.48 -15.04
C ARG A 135 16.26 1.41 -16.05
N ARG A 136 16.99 1.94 -17.04
CA ARG A 136 16.40 2.75 -18.12
C ARG A 136 15.42 1.95 -18.99
N ILE A 137 15.74 0.70 -19.28
CA ILE A 137 14.83 -0.20 -20.00
C ILE A 137 13.56 -0.47 -19.16
N LEU A 138 13.72 -0.74 -17.87
CA LEU A 138 12.62 -0.97 -16.95
C LEU A 138 11.72 0.27 -16.82
N GLU A 139 12.29 1.48 -16.85
CA GLU A 139 11.53 2.72 -16.87
C GLU A 139 10.70 2.84 -18.17
N LYS A 140 11.32 2.63 -19.32
CA LYS A 140 10.64 2.78 -20.61
C LYS A 140 9.49 1.79 -20.81
N PHE A 141 9.66 0.54 -20.43
CA PHE A 141 8.68 -0.52 -20.65
C PHE A 141 7.84 -0.86 -19.41
N GLY A 142 8.43 -0.80 -18.22
CA GLY A 142 7.79 -1.11 -16.97
C GLY A 142 7.24 0.12 -16.23
N GLY A 143 7.64 1.32 -16.65
CA GLY A 143 7.23 2.59 -16.02
C GLY A 143 7.71 2.71 -14.56
N VAL A 144 8.80 2.04 -14.20
CA VAL A 144 9.45 2.16 -12.90
C VAL A 144 10.64 3.09 -13.07
N HIS A 145 10.58 4.27 -12.46
CA HIS A 145 11.63 5.29 -12.60
C HIS A 145 13.02 4.71 -12.33
N GLN A 146 14.02 5.12 -13.10
CA GLN A 146 15.38 4.57 -13.00
C GLN A 146 16.00 4.75 -11.61
N ASP A 147 15.66 5.84 -10.89
CA ASP A 147 16.18 6.14 -9.56
C ASP A 147 15.28 5.61 -8.42
N ALA A 148 14.15 4.95 -8.75
CA ALA A 148 13.30 4.34 -7.72
C ALA A 148 14.07 3.24 -6.99
N VAL A 149 14.01 3.22 -5.67
CA VAL A 149 14.66 2.18 -4.86
C VAL A 149 13.91 0.86 -5.04
N ILE A 150 14.56 -0.14 -5.67
CA ILE A 150 14.03 -1.51 -5.75
C ILE A 150 14.68 -2.33 -4.65
N PRO A 151 13.88 -2.91 -3.73
CA PRO A 151 14.42 -3.76 -2.67
C PRO A 151 15.08 -5.02 -3.26
N LYS A 152 16.15 -5.49 -2.62
CA LYS A 152 16.83 -6.73 -3.00
C LYS A 152 15.97 -7.94 -2.63
N TYR A 153 16.09 -9.00 -3.41
CA TYR A 153 15.48 -10.29 -3.13
C TYR A 153 16.50 -11.25 -2.51
N HIS A 154 16.03 -12.10 -1.61
CA HIS A 154 16.86 -13.06 -0.89
C HIS A 154 16.33 -14.48 -1.05
N SER A 155 17.16 -15.40 -1.50
CA SER A 155 16.80 -16.83 -1.59
C SER A 155 16.67 -17.47 -0.22
N ASN A 156 17.43 -16.99 0.78
CA ASN A 156 17.30 -17.42 2.17
C ASN A 156 16.24 -16.57 2.88
N THR A 157 14.98 -16.84 2.57
CA THR A 157 13.83 -16.10 3.09
C THR A 157 13.67 -16.23 4.61
N MET A 158 12.93 -15.29 5.23
CA MET A 158 12.59 -15.34 6.66
C MET A 158 12.03 -16.72 7.06
N ARG A 159 11.04 -17.24 6.32
CA ARG A 159 10.43 -18.55 6.61
C ARG A 159 11.45 -19.70 6.53
N ARG A 160 12.37 -19.68 5.54
CA ARG A 160 13.45 -20.68 5.42
C ARG A 160 14.44 -20.60 6.55
N ARG A 161 14.77 -19.39 7.01
CA ARG A 161 15.69 -19.18 8.15
C ARG A 161 15.06 -19.69 9.43
N LEU A 162 13.83 -19.29 9.73
CA LEU A 162 13.13 -19.70 10.95
C LEU A 162 12.82 -21.22 10.98
N ALA A 163 12.57 -21.84 9.83
CA ALA A 163 12.39 -23.29 9.77
C ALA A 163 13.68 -24.08 10.10
N LYS A 164 14.84 -23.46 9.99
CA LYS A 164 16.14 -24.06 10.35
C LYS A 164 16.51 -23.85 11.83
N GLU A 165 15.86 -22.90 12.49
CA GLU A 165 16.07 -22.62 13.92
C GLU A 165 15.45 -23.74 14.75
N LYS A 166 16.23 -24.81 14.98
CA LYS A 166 15.81 -25.95 15.81
C LYS A 166 15.75 -25.64 17.31
N ASN A 167 16.42 -24.60 17.75
CA ASN A 167 16.47 -24.16 19.14
C ASN A 167 15.41 -23.06 19.37
N ILE A 168 14.15 -23.47 19.37
CA ILE A 168 13.11 -22.66 20.00
C ILE A 168 13.39 -22.76 21.50
N ILE A 169 14.02 -21.73 22.07
CA ILE A 169 14.16 -21.63 23.52
C ILE A 169 12.72 -21.61 24.04
N GLN A 170 12.34 -22.70 24.73
CA GLN A 170 11.08 -22.68 25.48
C GLN A 170 11.30 -21.71 26.63
N ALA A 171 10.90 -20.45 26.40
CA ALA A 171 10.91 -19.47 27.48
C ALA A 171 10.01 -19.99 28.59
N GLN A 172 10.55 -20.07 29.81
CA GLN A 172 9.71 -20.34 30.98
C GLN A 172 8.74 -19.17 31.13
N PRO A 173 7.44 -19.47 31.31
CA PRO A 173 6.46 -18.40 31.47
C PRO A 173 6.82 -17.60 32.72
N LEU A 174 7.09 -16.31 32.56
CA LEU A 174 7.10 -15.37 33.67
C LEU A 174 5.67 -15.26 34.24
N ALA A 175 5.57 -15.20 35.56
CA ALA A 175 4.28 -15.03 36.23
C ALA A 175 3.53 -13.82 35.63
N GLY A 176 2.34 -14.08 35.06
CA GLY A 176 1.51 -13.05 34.41
C GLY A 176 1.56 -13.04 32.86
N THR A 177 2.41 -13.85 32.21
CA THR A 177 2.44 -13.97 30.74
C THR A 177 1.66 -15.21 30.28
N THR A 178 0.46 -15.02 29.75
CA THR A 178 -0.43 -16.12 29.30
C THR A 178 -0.63 -16.17 27.79
N GLY A 179 0.07 -15.35 27.01
CA GLY A 179 -0.21 -15.14 25.61
C GLY A 179 0.70 -15.89 24.63
N LYS A 180 0.09 -16.42 23.57
CA LYS A 180 0.81 -16.87 22.36
C LYS A 180 0.84 -15.71 21.37
N VAL A 181 2.02 -15.41 20.79
CA VAL A 181 2.16 -14.39 19.75
C VAL A 181 2.34 -15.08 18.41
N ALA A 182 1.53 -14.68 17.43
CA ALA A 182 1.70 -15.13 16.05
C ALA A 182 2.49 -14.07 15.26
N LEU A 183 3.65 -14.42 14.75
CA LEU A 183 4.44 -13.56 13.88
C LEU A 183 4.00 -13.74 12.43
N TYR A 184 3.37 -12.71 11.85
CA TYR A 184 2.95 -12.71 10.46
C TYR A 184 4.09 -12.33 9.53
N ALA A 185 4.51 -13.26 8.67
CA ALA A 185 5.52 -13.02 7.66
C ALA A 185 4.92 -12.31 6.45
N THR A 186 5.03 -10.98 6.38
CA THR A 186 4.63 -10.20 5.20
C THR A 186 5.49 -10.57 3.98
N CYS A 187 4.99 -10.28 2.76
CA CYS A 187 5.75 -10.52 1.53
C CYS A 187 7.11 -9.82 1.58
N TYR A 188 7.14 -8.55 1.96
CA TYR A 188 8.38 -7.78 2.09
C TYR A 188 9.33 -8.35 3.15
N GLY A 189 8.83 -8.60 4.37
CA GLY A 189 9.62 -9.18 5.45
C GLY A 189 10.14 -10.58 5.15
N ASN A 190 9.42 -11.35 4.32
CA ASN A 190 9.86 -12.69 3.95
C ASN A 190 10.94 -12.70 2.87
N TYR A 191 10.78 -11.89 1.81
CA TYR A 191 11.58 -11.98 0.59
C TYR A 191 12.64 -10.89 0.45
N ASN A 192 12.37 -9.68 0.97
CA ASN A 192 13.21 -8.51 0.77
C ASN A 192 14.02 -8.12 2.02
N SER A 193 13.44 -8.25 3.21
CA SER A 193 14.10 -7.93 4.48
C SER A 193 13.93 -9.06 5.50
N PRO A 194 14.46 -10.26 5.22
CA PRO A 194 14.26 -11.42 6.10
C PRO A 194 14.89 -11.24 7.49
N ASP A 195 15.91 -10.38 7.63
CA ASP A 195 16.57 -10.10 8.90
C ASP A 195 15.60 -9.49 9.91
N ILE A 196 14.76 -8.51 9.48
CA ILE A 196 13.79 -7.86 10.36
C ILE A 196 12.86 -8.90 11.02
N GLY A 197 12.37 -9.85 10.25
CA GLY A 197 11.48 -10.88 10.78
C GLY A 197 12.19 -11.88 11.70
N VAL A 198 13.43 -12.25 11.39
CA VAL A 198 14.26 -13.13 12.23
C VAL A 198 14.61 -12.44 13.54
N ASP A 199 14.98 -11.16 13.52
CA ASP A 199 15.32 -10.40 14.73
C ASP A 199 14.08 -10.14 15.58
N CYS A 200 12.93 -9.83 14.97
CA CYS A 200 11.65 -9.76 15.65
C CYS A 200 11.32 -11.08 16.37
N PHE A 201 11.52 -12.22 15.72
CA PHE A 201 11.34 -13.53 16.35
C PHE A 201 12.25 -13.70 17.56
N LYS A 202 13.53 -13.37 17.43
CA LYS A 202 14.51 -13.48 18.53
C LYS A 202 14.15 -12.59 19.72
N VAL A 203 13.61 -11.39 19.47
CA VAL A 203 13.15 -10.49 20.55
C VAL A 203 11.96 -11.07 21.29
N PHE A 204 11.02 -11.70 20.59
CA PHE A 204 9.86 -12.32 21.25
C PHE A 204 10.15 -13.67 21.90
N GLN A 205 11.20 -14.37 21.46
CA GLN A 205 11.54 -15.70 21.95
C GLN A 205 11.76 -15.76 23.49
N PRO A 206 12.49 -14.83 24.13
CA PRO A 206 12.71 -14.86 25.58
C PRO A 206 11.52 -14.36 26.41
N VAL A 207 10.56 -13.65 25.81
CA VAL A 207 9.49 -12.98 26.54
C VAL A 207 8.09 -13.60 26.37
N SER A 208 7.92 -14.54 25.44
CA SER A 208 6.60 -15.15 25.19
C SER A 208 6.70 -16.51 24.50
N TYR A 209 5.66 -17.34 24.69
CA TYR A 209 5.46 -18.55 23.88
C TYR A 209 5.14 -18.16 22.43
N THR A 210 6.13 -18.23 21.55
CA THR A 210 5.93 -17.90 20.14
C THR A 210 5.63 -19.17 19.36
N HIS A 211 4.41 -19.34 18.88
CA HIS A 211 4.10 -20.27 17.82
C HIS A 211 4.16 -19.52 16.49
N LEU A 212 5.17 -19.79 15.69
CA LEU A 212 5.21 -19.37 14.29
C LEU A 212 4.19 -20.23 13.51
N ARG A 213 3.06 -19.68 13.22
CA ARG A 213 2.14 -20.22 12.22
C ARG A 213 2.26 -19.38 10.97
N ALA A 214 2.99 -19.88 9.98
CA ALA A 214 2.89 -19.36 8.64
C ALA A 214 1.49 -19.75 8.11
N HIS A 215 0.53 -18.82 8.13
CA HIS A 215 -0.69 -19.00 7.38
C HIS A 215 -0.38 -18.79 5.90
N GLU A 216 -0.33 -19.87 5.15
CA GLU A 216 -0.53 -19.78 3.71
C GLU A 216 -2.02 -19.49 3.51
N THR A 217 -2.35 -18.25 3.19
CA THR A 217 -3.61 -17.96 2.51
C THR A 217 -3.42 -18.41 1.07
N SER A 218 -3.83 -19.62 0.77
CA SER A 218 -4.15 -20.01 -0.60
C SER A 218 -5.38 -19.20 -1.02
N LEU A 219 -5.16 -18.22 -1.90
CA LEU A 219 -6.18 -17.66 -2.78
C LEU A 219 -6.13 -18.39 -4.10
#